data_a57b22d2c7938c55a1186ac0119ffba0
#
_entry.id   a57b22d2c7938c55a1186ac0119ffba0
#
_cell.length_a   1.000
_cell.length_b   1.000
_cell.length_c   1.000
_cell.angle_alpha   90.00
_cell.angle_beta   90.00
_cell.angle_gamma   90.00
#
_symmetry.space_group_name_H-M   'P 1'
#
loop_
_entity.id
_entity.type
_entity.pdbx_description
1 polymer ?
#
loop_
_entity_poly.entity_id
_entity_poly.type
_entity_poly.pdbx_seq_one_letter_code
_entity_poly.pdbx_strand_id
1 'polypeptide(L)'
;MLLHAATIALSAFLLFLVQPIVARQILPWFGGSAAVWTTCMVFFQLALLAGYFYSDVVIRKLAPRGQAIVHTVLLVASLAFLPITVSEAMKPADASQPVGRILLLLTLTIGLPYLMLATTGPLVQAWFTRQFRSARVYRLYALSNLASMIALLGYPPLIEPNASGRLQSVGWSVGYAVFVLLAIAAAWSGVRRGAAAGELAAADAHAEGIAAPPPGAADAGTGAAKGAAAMQAAHEAVASCAAC
;
A
#
# COMPACT_ATOMS: atom_id res chain seq x y z
N MET A 1 -8.66 -8.40 9.02
CA MET A 1 -9.45 -7.56 8.11
C MET A 1 -9.50 -6.10 8.56
N LEU A 2 -9.91 -5.81 9.78
CA LEU A 2 -10.00 -4.42 10.30
C LEU A 2 -8.69 -3.65 10.19
N LEU A 3 -7.55 -4.26 10.53
CA LEU A 3 -6.23 -3.62 10.41
C LEU A 3 -5.96 -3.10 8.99
N HIS A 4 -6.12 -3.93 7.96
CA HIS A 4 -5.90 -3.52 6.57
C HIS A 4 -6.90 -2.45 6.11
N ALA A 5 -8.17 -2.55 6.55
CA ALA A 5 -9.19 -1.55 6.26
C ALA A 5 -8.86 -0.20 6.91
N ALA A 6 -8.47 -0.19 8.19
CA ALA A 6 -8.06 1.01 8.90
C ALA A 6 -6.81 1.66 8.27
N THR A 7 -5.81 0.84 7.91
CA THR A 7 -4.58 1.33 7.25
C THR A 7 -4.90 2.00 5.91
N ILE A 8 -5.72 1.38 5.07
CA ILE A 8 -6.10 1.92 3.75
C ILE A 8 -6.94 3.19 3.91
N ALA A 9 -7.94 3.18 4.79
CA ALA A 9 -8.79 4.35 5.01
C ALA A 9 -7.98 5.54 5.53
N LEU A 10 -7.14 5.33 6.53
CA LEU A 10 -6.32 6.39 7.10
C LEU A 10 -5.29 6.91 6.10
N SER A 11 -4.63 6.03 5.33
CA SER A 11 -3.68 6.47 4.30
C SER A 11 -4.35 7.31 3.23
N ALA A 12 -5.51 6.90 2.73
CA ALA A 12 -6.25 7.64 1.72
C ALA A 12 -6.75 9.00 2.26
N PHE A 13 -7.25 9.04 3.48
CA PHE A 13 -7.65 10.27 4.15
C PHE A 13 -6.49 11.26 4.27
N LEU A 14 -5.34 10.83 4.81
CA LEU A 14 -4.17 11.67 5.01
C LEU A 14 -3.53 12.11 3.69
N LEU A 15 -3.50 11.24 2.67
CA LEU A 15 -2.94 11.53 1.36
C LEU A 15 -3.67 12.67 0.66
N PHE A 16 -5.00 12.70 0.76
CA PHE A 16 -5.79 13.78 0.16
C PHE A 16 -5.87 15.02 1.06
N LEU A 17 -5.87 14.83 2.38
CA LEU A 17 -5.91 15.95 3.33
C LEU A 17 -4.64 16.81 3.30
N VAL A 18 -3.48 16.23 3.05
CA VAL A 18 -2.20 16.99 3.06
C VAL A 18 -2.11 18.00 1.92
N GLN A 19 -2.76 17.74 0.79
CA GLN A 19 -2.68 18.61 -0.38
C GLN A 19 -3.16 20.03 -0.08
N PRO A 20 -4.40 20.26 0.43
CA PRO A 20 -4.84 21.60 0.79
C PRO A 20 -4.09 22.18 1.99
N ILE A 21 -3.66 21.38 2.97
CA ILE A 21 -2.86 21.85 4.12
C ILE A 21 -1.56 22.49 3.65
N VAL A 22 -0.82 21.81 2.79
CA VAL A 22 0.47 22.29 2.28
C VAL A 22 0.28 23.44 1.29
N ALA A 23 -0.72 23.36 0.41
CA ALA A 23 -1.05 24.45 -0.49
C ALA A 23 -1.32 25.75 0.26
N ARG A 24 -2.10 25.72 1.34
CA ARG A 24 -2.37 26.89 2.20
C ARG A 24 -1.09 27.50 2.79
N GLN A 25 -0.05 26.71 3.06
CA GLN A 25 1.22 27.20 3.59
C GLN A 25 2.10 27.85 2.50
N ILE A 26 2.04 27.34 1.28
CA ILE A 26 2.91 27.75 0.18
C ILE A 26 2.35 28.95 -0.60
N LEU A 27 1.05 29.00 -0.82
CA LEU A 27 0.40 30.04 -1.60
C LEU A 27 0.74 31.49 -1.17
N PRO A 28 0.82 31.82 0.14
CA PRO A 28 1.24 33.15 0.58
C PRO A 28 2.66 33.57 0.15
N TRP A 29 3.54 32.60 -0.10
CA TRP A 29 4.95 32.84 -0.44
C TRP A 29 5.18 33.00 -1.94
N PHE A 30 4.45 32.24 -2.74
CA PHE A 30 4.63 32.20 -4.20
C PHE A 30 3.50 32.89 -4.97
N GLY A 31 2.49 33.37 -4.25
CA GLY A 31 1.27 33.95 -4.83
C GLY A 31 0.23 32.90 -5.23
N GLY A 32 -1.02 33.30 -5.31
CA GLY A 32 -2.17 32.45 -5.68
C GLY A 32 -2.35 32.25 -7.18
N SER A 33 -1.28 32.29 -7.99
CA SER A 33 -1.40 32.15 -9.43
C SER A 33 -1.74 30.72 -9.86
N ALA A 34 -2.41 30.58 -11.01
CA ALA A 34 -2.71 29.28 -11.59
C ALA A 34 -1.44 28.42 -11.81
N ALA A 35 -0.31 29.06 -12.15
CA ALA A 35 0.95 28.36 -12.35
C ALA A 35 1.50 27.70 -11.08
N VAL A 36 1.39 28.38 -9.92
CA VAL A 36 1.81 27.84 -8.62
C VAL A 36 0.92 26.64 -8.25
N TRP A 37 -0.38 26.80 -8.42
CA TRP A 37 -1.35 25.74 -8.16
C TRP A 37 -1.11 24.51 -9.02
N THR A 38 -0.92 24.70 -10.33
CA THR A 38 -0.60 23.62 -11.28
C THR A 38 0.70 22.91 -10.91
N THR A 39 1.72 23.65 -10.48
CA THR A 39 3.02 23.06 -10.05
C THR A 39 2.83 22.16 -8.82
N CYS A 40 2.06 22.59 -7.83
CA CYS A 40 1.73 21.74 -6.67
C CYS A 40 0.99 20.47 -7.10
N MET A 41 0.01 20.59 -8.00
CA MET A 41 -0.75 19.43 -8.51
C MET A 41 0.16 18.45 -9.24
N VAL A 42 1.06 18.94 -10.11
CA VAL A 42 2.05 18.11 -10.83
C VAL A 42 2.94 17.35 -9.85
N PHE A 43 3.42 18.01 -8.80
CA PHE A 43 4.20 17.34 -7.76
C PHE A 43 3.45 16.15 -7.14
N PHE A 44 2.21 16.36 -6.70
CA PHE A 44 1.42 15.30 -6.06
C PHE A 44 1.12 14.15 -7.01
N GLN A 45 0.87 14.42 -8.30
CA GLN A 45 0.65 13.39 -9.30
C GLN A 45 1.92 12.57 -9.57
N LEU A 46 3.07 13.23 -9.69
CA LEU A 46 4.37 12.55 -9.87
C LEU A 46 4.74 11.71 -8.65
N ALA A 47 4.52 12.22 -7.44
CA ALA A 47 4.78 11.49 -6.20
C ALA A 47 3.83 10.29 -6.05
N LEU A 48 2.56 10.40 -6.45
CA LEU A 48 1.61 9.30 -6.51
C LEU A 48 2.07 8.22 -7.49
N LEU A 49 2.47 8.61 -8.69
CA LEU A 49 3.00 7.70 -9.71
C LEU A 49 4.26 6.98 -9.23
N ALA A 50 5.17 7.72 -8.60
CA ALA A 50 6.38 7.15 -8.01
C ALA A 50 6.06 6.13 -6.90
N GLY A 51 5.04 6.39 -6.07
CA GLY A 51 4.55 5.45 -5.06
C GLY A 51 3.99 4.16 -5.67
N TYR A 52 3.24 4.27 -6.74
CA TYR A 52 2.73 3.11 -7.48
C TYR A 52 3.85 2.30 -8.13
N PHE A 53 4.82 2.98 -8.74
CA PHE A 53 6.00 2.34 -9.31
C PHE A 53 6.83 1.60 -8.25
N TYR A 54 7.10 2.26 -7.12
CA TYR A 54 7.75 1.61 -5.97
C TYR A 54 7.01 0.35 -5.53
N SER A 55 5.69 0.43 -5.38
CA SER A 55 4.86 -0.70 -4.97
C SER A 55 4.96 -1.88 -5.93
N ASP A 56 4.90 -1.63 -7.23
CA ASP A 56 5.03 -2.64 -8.28
C ASP A 56 6.41 -3.31 -8.22
N VAL A 57 7.49 -2.53 -8.12
CA VAL A 57 8.85 -3.05 -8.02
C VAL A 57 9.04 -3.92 -6.77
N VAL A 58 8.56 -3.45 -5.61
CA VAL A 58 8.67 -4.17 -4.34
C VAL A 58 7.87 -5.47 -4.37
N ILE A 59 6.66 -5.47 -4.93
CA ILE A 59 5.82 -6.66 -5.03
C ILE A 59 6.44 -7.70 -5.95
N ARG A 60 7.04 -7.29 -7.06
CA ARG A 60 7.62 -8.20 -8.06
C ARG A 60 9.00 -8.73 -7.67
N LYS A 61 9.85 -7.89 -7.07
CA LYS A 61 11.27 -8.22 -6.86
C LYS A 61 11.61 -8.74 -5.48
N LEU A 62 10.78 -8.49 -4.47
CA LEU A 62 11.10 -8.85 -3.08
C LEU A 62 10.18 -9.95 -2.55
N ALA A 63 10.78 -10.87 -1.77
CA ALA A 63 10.03 -11.82 -0.97
C ALA A 63 9.19 -11.08 0.11
N PRO A 64 8.11 -11.67 0.64
CA PRO A 64 7.22 -11.01 1.61
C PRO A 64 7.93 -10.43 2.83
N ARG A 65 8.95 -11.09 3.35
CA ARG A 65 9.79 -10.56 4.45
C ARG A 65 10.58 -9.33 4.02
N GLY A 66 11.19 -9.37 2.83
CA GLY A 66 11.93 -8.24 2.25
C GLY A 66 11.03 -7.03 2.02
N GLN A 67 9.81 -7.23 1.52
CA GLN A 67 8.80 -6.18 1.37
C GLN A 67 8.50 -5.50 2.71
N ALA A 68 8.26 -6.28 3.77
CA ALA A 68 7.96 -5.77 5.10
C ALA A 68 9.15 -4.99 5.69
N ILE A 69 10.38 -5.48 5.54
CA ILE A 69 11.59 -4.82 6.06
C ILE A 69 11.82 -3.48 5.35
N VAL A 70 11.91 -3.48 4.01
CA VAL A 70 12.19 -2.27 3.23
C VAL A 70 11.12 -1.22 3.48
N HIS A 71 9.85 -1.63 3.46
CA HIS A 71 8.74 -0.70 3.71
C HIS A 71 8.75 -0.15 5.14
N THR A 72 9.04 -0.98 6.15
CA THR A 72 9.18 -0.53 7.55
C THR A 72 10.31 0.48 7.72
N VAL A 73 11.47 0.24 7.12
CA VAL A 73 12.62 1.17 7.18
C VAL A 73 12.26 2.52 6.58
N LEU A 74 11.61 2.54 5.42
CA LEU A 74 11.19 3.78 4.76
C LEU A 74 10.08 4.50 5.54
N LEU A 75 9.13 3.77 6.13
CA LEU A 75 8.10 4.35 7.00
C LEU A 75 8.72 5.00 8.25
N VAL A 76 9.67 4.34 8.89
CA VAL A 76 10.36 4.91 10.05
C VAL A 76 11.21 6.11 9.65
N ALA A 77 11.94 6.03 8.53
CA ALA A 77 12.72 7.15 8.01
C ALA A 77 11.84 8.36 7.66
N SER A 78 10.62 8.13 7.18
CA SER A 78 9.68 9.21 6.86
C SER A 78 9.19 10.01 8.07
N LEU A 79 9.26 9.45 9.28
CA LEU A 79 8.94 10.17 10.52
C LEU A 79 9.91 11.34 10.80
N ALA A 80 11.13 11.30 10.24
CA ALA A 80 12.09 12.40 10.38
C ALA A 80 11.62 13.70 9.68
N PHE A 81 10.62 13.61 8.78
CA PHE A 81 10.04 14.76 8.09
C PHE A 81 8.87 15.40 8.86
N LEU A 82 8.55 14.91 10.03
CA LEU A 82 7.49 15.46 10.88
C LEU A 82 8.05 16.50 11.89
N PRO A 83 7.26 17.51 12.25
CA PRO A 83 5.96 17.89 11.69
C PRO A 83 6.08 18.51 10.29
N ILE A 84 5.06 18.34 9.44
CA ILE A 84 5.02 18.95 8.10
C ILE A 84 4.81 20.46 8.19
N THR A 85 5.88 21.18 8.47
CA THR A 85 5.88 22.63 8.50
C THR A 85 6.85 23.17 7.47
N VAL A 86 6.39 24.10 6.66
CA VAL A 86 7.26 24.80 5.72
C VAL A 86 8.06 25.81 6.52
N SER A 87 9.40 25.64 6.54
CA SER A 87 10.29 26.55 7.27
C SER A 87 10.38 27.91 6.57
N GLU A 88 10.32 29.01 7.33
CA GLU A 88 10.51 30.36 6.79
C GLU A 88 11.90 30.55 6.15
N ALA A 89 12.88 29.76 6.55
CA ALA A 89 14.20 29.74 5.90
C ALA A 89 14.17 29.31 4.44
N MET A 90 13.09 28.63 3.99
CA MET A 90 12.87 28.23 2.60
C MET A 90 12.08 29.27 1.80
N LYS A 91 11.66 30.36 2.43
CA LYS A 91 10.96 31.46 1.75
C LYS A 91 11.87 32.06 0.69
N PRO A 92 11.43 32.15 -0.56
CA PRO A 92 12.25 32.71 -1.63
C PRO A 92 12.50 34.20 -1.39
N ALA A 93 13.76 34.61 -1.54
CA ALA A 93 14.14 36.01 -1.47
C ALA A 93 13.70 36.80 -2.72
N ASP A 94 13.50 36.11 -3.84
CA ASP A 94 13.08 36.66 -5.11
C ASP A 94 12.08 35.73 -5.85
N ALA A 95 11.35 36.27 -6.81
CA ALA A 95 10.38 35.54 -7.60
C ALA A 95 10.99 34.73 -8.78
N SER A 96 12.33 34.59 -8.83
CA SER A 96 12.99 33.85 -9.90
C SER A 96 12.78 32.33 -9.76
N GLN A 97 12.39 31.66 -10.85
CA GLN A 97 12.18 30.21 -10.95
C GLN A 97 11.24 29.59 -9.87
N PRO A 98 9.99 30.02 -9.75
CA PRO A 98 9.08 29.56 -8.73
C PRO A 98 8.82 28.04 -8.82
N VAL A 99 8.74 27.47 -10.03
CA VAL A 99 8.44 26.06 -10.27
C VAL A 99 9.47 25.15 -9.61
N GLY A 100 10.77 25.35 -9.89
CA GLY A 100 11.83 24.51 -9.31
C GLY A 100 11.90 24.60 -7.79
N ARG A 101 11.69 25.79 -7.24
CA ARG A 101 11.68 26.03 -5.78
C ARG A 101 10.51 25.37 -5.10
N ILE A 102 9.30 25.44 -5.68
CA ILE A 102 8.10 24.76 -5.15
C ILE A 102 8.32 23.24 -5.15
N LEU A 103 8.80 22.67 -6.25
CA LEU A 103 9.06 21.23 -6.34
C LEU A 103 10.10 20.78 -5.32
N LEU A 104 11.19 21.52 -5.15
CA LEU A 104 12.21 21.22 -4.15
C LEU A 104 11.66 21.30 -2.73
N LEU A 105 10.93 22.37 -2.41
CA LEU A 105 10.31 22.57 -1.11
C LEU A 105 9.34 21.47 -0.76
N LEU A 106 8.46 21.08 -1.69
CA LEU A 106 7.52 19.98 -1.50
C LEU A 106 8.23 18.64 -1.31
N THR A 107 9.29 18.40 -2.09
CA THR A 107 10.08 17.16 -1.97
C THR A 107 10.73 17.05 -0.60
N LEU A 108 11.33 18.14 -0.11
CA LEU A 108 12.02 18.16 1.19
C LEU A 108 11.06 18.17 2.39
N THR A 109 9.84 18.72 2.24
CA THR A 109 8.89 18.84 3.35
C THR A 109 7.99 17.61 3.46
N ILE A 110 7.43 17.14 2.35
CA ILE A 110 6.38 16.12 2.37
C ILE A 110 6.68 14.93 1.43
N GLY A 111 7.73 14.97 0.62
CA GLY A 111 7.97 14.01 -0.44
C GLY A 111 7.97 12.57 0.03
N LEU A 112 8.78 12.22 1.04
CA LEU A 112 8.84 10.85 1.54
C LEU A 112 7.57 10.42 2.29
N PRO A 113 6.99 11.21 3.22
CA PRO A 113 5.71 10.89 3.82
C PRO A 113 4.59 10.68 2.79
N TYR A 114 4.47 11.53 1.78
CA TYR A 114 3.47 11.40 0.73
C TYR A 114 3.69 10.15 -0.12
N LEU A 115 4.94 9.87 -0.48
CA LEU A 115 5.29 8.64 -1.19
C LEU A 115 4.82 7.40 -0.40
N MET A 116 5.09 7.35 0.91
CA MET A 116 4.68 6.22 1.75
C MET A 116 3.16 6.05 1.84
N LEU A 117 2.41 7.14 1.91
CA LEU A 117 0.94 7.09 1.81
C LEU A 117 0.47 6.56 0.46
N ALA A 118 1.08 7.02 -0.65
CA ALA A 118 0.74 6.61 -2.01
C ALA A 118 0.97 5.11 -2.26
N THR A 119 2.01 4.52 -1.63
CA THR A 119 2.32 3.09 -1.76
C THR A 119 1.31 2.18 -1.07
N THR A 120 0.57 2.70 -0.09
CA THR A 120 -0.26 1.89 0.82
C THR A 120 -1.39 1.17 0.09
N GLY A 121 -2.07 1.83 -0.84
CA GLY A 121 -3.16 1.23 -1.61
C GLY A 121 -2.73 -0.08 -2.29
N PRO A 122 -1.78 -0.06 -3.23
CA PRO A 122 -1.31 -1.24 -3.94
C PRO A 122 -0.69 -2.30 -3.03
N LEU A 123 0.18 -1.90 -2.08
CA LEU A 123 0.87 -2.86 -1.20
C LEU A 123 -0.09 -3.60 -0.27
N VAL A 124 -0.94 -2.86 0.44
CA VAL A 124 -1.88 -3.48 1.39
C VAL A 124 -2.90 -4.36 0.67
N GLN A 125 -3.35 -3.97 -0.53
CA GLN A 125 -4.21 -4.82 -1.35
C GLN A 125 -3.49 -6.10 -1.79
N ALA A 126 -2.23 -6.02 -2.22
CA ALA A 126 -1.43 -7.18 -2.58
C ALA A 126 -1.21 -8.12 -1.37
N TRP A 127 -0.93 -7.56 -0.18
CA TRP A 127 -0.80 -8.35 1.04
C TRP A 127 -2.12 -8.97 1.47
N PHE A 128 -3.22 -8.24 1.33
CA PHE A 128 -4.56 -8.72 1.65
C PHE A 128 -4.99 -9.88 0.75
N THR A 129 -4.77 -9.80 -0.56
CA THR A 129 -5.12 -10.85 -1.52
C THR A 129 -4.35 -12.14 -1.29
N ARG A 130 -3.11 -12.04 -0.83
CA ARG A 130 -2.30 -13.22 -0.45
C ARG A 130 -2.82 -13.91 0.81
N GLN A 131 -3.37 -13.12 1.77
CA GLN A 131 -3.87 -13.64 3.05
C GLN A 131 -5.31 -14.14 2.98
N PHE A 132 -6.13 -13.53 2.15
CA PHE A 132 -7.56 -13.77 2.08
C PHE A 132 -7.97 -13.98 0.62
N ARG A 133 -8.19 -15.22 0.21
CA ARG A 133 -8.75 -15.59 -1.11
C ARG A 133 -10.22 -15.15 -1.23
N SER A 134 -10.53 -13.88 -1.13
CA SER A 134 -11.92 -13.42 -1.08
C SER A 134 -12.15 -12.20 -1.96
N ALA A 135 -13.33 -12.14 -2.58
CA ALA A 135 -13.83 -11.01 -3.37
C ALA A 135 -13.98 -9.68 -2.58
N ARG A 136 -13.57 -9.64 -1.31
CA ARG A 136 -13.73 -8.46 -0.44
C ARG A 136 -12.73 -7.33 -0.69
N VAL A 137 -11.81 -7.49 -1.63
CA VAL A 137 -10.87 -6.44 -2.05
C VAL A 137 -11.60 -5.18 -2.51
N TYR A 138 -12.74 -5.34 -3.20
CA TYR A 138 -13.58 -4.20 -3.63
C TYR A 138 -14.05 -3.31 -2.47
N ARG A 139 -14.28 -3.89 -1.29
CA ARG A 139 -14.66 -3.11 -0.10
C ARG A 139 -13.53 -2.21 0.39
N LEU A 140 -12.27 -2.66 0.26
CA LEU A 140 -11.11 -1.83 0.59
C LEU A 140 -10.97 -0.67 -0.38
N TYR A 141 -11.27 -0.90 -1.66
CA TYR A 141 -11.27 0.13 -2.68
C TYR A 141 -12.37 1.19 -2.42
N ALA A 142 -13.58 0.73 -2.16
CA ALA A 142 -14.69 1.63 -1.81
C ALA A 142 -14.40 2.44 -0.54
N LEU A 143 -13.80 1.83 0.47
CA LEU A 143 -13.42 2.49 1.72
C LEU A 143 -12.33 3.55 1.49
N SER A 144 -11.33 3.27 0.66
CA SER A 144 -10.30 4.23 0.26
C SER A 144 -10.90 5.45 -0.41
N ASN A 145 -11.78 5.23 -1.39
CA ASN A 145 -12.45 6.33 -2.11
C ASN A 145 -13.34 7.17 -1.19
N LEU A 146 -14.09 6.52 -0.28
CA LEU A 146 -14.91 7.21 0.71
C LEU A 146 -14.05 8.07 1.65
N ALA A 147 -12.92 7.54 2.13
CA ALA A 147 -12.00 8.27 3.00
C ALA A 147 -11.38 9.48 2.29
N SER A 148 -11.00 9.34 1.02
CA SER A 148 -10.51 10.44 0.17
C SER A 148 -11.55 11.51 -0.02
N MET A 149 -12.80 11.12 -0.29
CA MET A 149 -13.92 12.04 -0.47
C MET A 149 -14.21 12.82 0.82
N ILE A 150 -14.20 12.13 1.97
CA ILE A 150 -14.39 12.78 3.29
C ILE A 150 -13.27 13.79 3.55
N ALA A 151 -12.01 13.46 3.22
CA ALA A 151 -10.87 14.38 3.38
C ALA A 151 -11.06 15.65 2.54
N LEU A 152 -11.38 15.52 1.26
CA LEU A 152 -11.50 16.63 0.33
C LEU A 152 -12.74 17.50 0.61
N LEU A 153 -13.91 16.88 0.80
CA LEU A 153 -15.14 17.61 1.05
C LEU A 153 -15.23 18.17 2.47
N GLY A 154 -14.61 17.49 3.43
CA GLY A 154 -14.59 17.91 4.82
C GLY A 154 -13.58 19.04 5.11
N TYR A 155 -12.53 19.18 4.31
CA TYR A 155 -11.48 20.16 4.56
C TYR A 155 -12.01 21.61 4.57
N PRO A 156 -12.70 22.12 3.51
CA PRO A 156 -13.13 23.50 3.47
C PRO A 156 -14.14 23.88 4.56
N PRO A 157 -15.20 23.10 4.85
CA PRO A 157 -16.18 23.50 5.86
C PRO A 157 -15.79 23.18 7.30
N LEU A 158 -14.99 22.12 7.54
CA LEU A 158 -14.74 21.62 8.90
C LEU A 158 -13.34 21.94 9.41
N ILE A 159 -12.32 21.80 8.57
CA ILE A 159 -10.93 21.90 9.01
C ILE A 159 -10.40 23.31 8.84
N GLU A 160 -10.59 23.88 7.65
CA GLU A 160 -10.02 25.18 7.29
C GLU A 160 -10.48 26.32 8.20
N PRO A 161 -11.79 26.48 8.51
CA PRO A 161 -12.26 27.58 9.36
C PRO A 161 -11.99 27.39 10.85
N ASN A 162 -11.86 26.12 11.31
CA ASN A 162 -11.80 25.79 12.75
C ASN A 162 -10.39 25.48 13.26
N ALA A 163 -9.42 25.28 12.34
CA ALA A 163 -8.07 24.88 12.73
C ALA A 163 -7.02 25.85 12.19
N SER A 164 -6.14 26.35 13.06
CA SER A 164 -4.97 27.10 12.62
C SER A 164 -4.02 26.22 11.78
N GLY A 165 -3.22 26.83 10.89
CA GLY A 165 -2.29 26.08 10.04
C GLY A 165 -1.34 25.19 10.83
N ARG A 166 -0.88 25.63 12.01
CA ARG A 166 -0.07 24.84 12.92
C ARG A 166 -0.82 23.62 13.45
N LEU A 167 -2.07 23.80 13.86
CA LEU A 167 -2.90 22.69 14.37
C LEU A 167 -3.17 21.66 13.26
N GLN A 168 -3.40 22.11 12.03
CA GLN A 168 -3.57 21.23 10.88
C GLN A 168 -2.30 20.40 10.62
N SER A 169 -1.11 21.03 10.62
CA SER A 169 0.17 20.33 10.41
C SER A 169 0.49 19.33 11.52
N VAL A 170 0.27 19.70 12.78
CA VAL A 170 0.50 18.80 13.92
C VAL A 170 -0.52 17.68 13.92
N GLY A 171 -1.79 17.96 13.72
CA GLY A 171 -2.86 16.97 13.67
C GLY A 171 -2.63 15.94 12.56
N TRP A 172 -2.24 16.41 11.37
CA TRP A 172 -1.87 15.54 10.26
C TRP A 172 -0.64 14.67 10.62
N SER A 173 0.39 15.26 11.26
CA SER A 173 1.60 14.54 11.65
C SER A 173 1.33 13.45 12.68
N VAL A 174 0.44 13.70 13.63
CA VAL A 174 -0.02 12.68 14.60
C VAL A 174 -0.79 11.57 13.87
N GLY A 175 -1.71 11.93 12.98
CA GLY A 175 -2.42 10.96 12.15
C GLY A 175 -1.46 10.11 11.31
N TYR A 176 -0.41 10.73 10.76
CA TYR A 176 0.62 10.04 10.01
C TYR A 176 1.43 9.05 10.87
N ALA A 177 1.80 9.43 12.08
CA ALA A 177 2.48 8.52 13.01
C ALA A 177 1.60 7.30 13.36
N VAL A 178 0.31 7.50 13.58
CA VAL A 178 -0.66 6.39 13.75
C VAL A 178 -0.72 5.52 12.50
N PHE A 179 -0.77 6.14 11.31
CA PHE A 179 -0.72 5.41 10.05
C PHE A 179 0.54 4.54 9.93
N VAL A 180 1.72 5.05 10.27
CA VAL A 180 2.98 4.30 10.24
C VAL A 180 2.90 3.05 11.11
N LEU A 181 2.36 3.14 12.32
CA LEU A 181 2.17 1.99 13.21
C LEU A 181 1.22 0.95 12.60
N LEU A 182 0.10 1.39 12.04
CA LEU A 182 -0.86 0.49 11.38
C LEU A 182 -0.27 -0.18 10.14
N ALA A 183 0.49 0.57 9.33
CA ALA A 183 1.12 0.06 8.11
C ALA A 183 2.20 -0.98 8.43
N ILE A 184 3.02 -0.75 9.45
CA ILE A 184 4.00 -1.72 9.95
C ILE A 184 3.29 -2.98 10.43
N ALA A 185 2.26 -2.84 11.26
CA ALA A 185 1.48 -3.97 11.76
C ALA A 185 0.83 -4.77 10.61
N ALA A 186 0.32 -4.09 9.58
CA ALA A 186 -0.26 -4.74 8.39
C ALA A 186 0.80 -5.51 7.61
N ALA A 187 1.99 -4.94 7.37
CA ALA A 187 3.10 -5.59 6.67
C ALA A 187 3.55 -6.88 7.38
N TRP A 188 3.77 -6.81 8.69
CA TRP A 188 4.24 -7.96 9.47
C TRP A 188 3.17 -9.00 9.74
N SER A 189 1.89 -8.64 9.73
CA SER A 189 0.78 -9.61 9.85
C SER A 189 0.79 -10.65 8.73
N GLY A 190 1.15 -10.24 7.50
CA GLY A 190 1.28 -11.12 6.35
C GLY A 190 2.45 -12.10 6.47
N VAL A 191 3.60 -11.61 6.94
CA VAL A 191 4.80 -12.42 7.15
C VAL A 191 4.56 -13.51 8.20
N ARG A 192 3.94 -13.14 9.34
CA ARG A 192 3.66 -14.10 10.42
C ARG A 192 2.70 -15.20 10.00
N ARG A 193 1.64 -14.87 9.26
CA ARG A 193 0.67 -15.87 8.77
C ARG A 193 1.27 -16.80 7.73
N GLY A 194 2.13 -16.28 6.84
CA GLY A 194 2.84 -17.10 5.87
C GLY A 194 3.80 -18.11 6.54
N ALA A 195 4.50 -17.70 7.61
CA ALA A 195 5.34 -18.58 8.40
C ALA A 195 4.52 -19.68 9.08
N ALA A 196 3.44 -19.31 9.77
CA ALA A 196 2.57 -20.28 10.46
C ALA A 196 1.93 -21.30 9.49
N ALA A 197 1.51 -20.86 8.29
CA ALA A 197 0.99 -21.78 7.27
C ALA A 197 2.06 -22.75 6.74
N GLY A 198 3.31 -22.28 6.62
CA GLY A 198 4.43 -23.12 6.24
C GLY A 198 4.79 -24.18 7.30
N GLU A 199 4.73 -23.81 8.58
CA GLU A 199 4.96 -24.74 9.71
C GLU A 199 3.87 -25.81 9.79
N LEU A 200 2.61 -25.45 9.60
CA LEU A 200 1.49 -26.41 9.57
C LEU A 200 1.64 -27.38 8.40
N ALA A 201 1.93 -26.91 7.21
CA ALA A 201 2.13 -27.75 6.04
C ALA A 201 3.33 -28.71 6.21
N ALA A 202 4.41 -28.27 6.86
CA ALA A 202 5.56 -29.11 7.17
C ALA A 202 5.22 -30.17 8.23
N ALA A 203 4.41 -29.83 9.24
CA ALA A 203 3.95 -30.77 10.27
C ALA A 203 3.03 -31.85 9.67
N ASP A 204 2.10 -31.45 8.78
CA ASP A 204 1.20 -32.37 8.08
C ASP A 204 2.00 -33.35 7.18
N ALA A 205 2.96 -32.84 6.42
CA ALA A 205 3.83 -33.68 5.59
C ALA A 205 4.67 -34.67 6.43
N HIS A 206 5.09 -34.24 7.61
CA HIS A 206 5.83 -35.12 8.53
C HIS A 206 4.93 -36.21 9.13
N ALA A 207 3.69 -35.87 9.48
CA ALA A 207 2.69 -36.80 9.97
C ALA A 207 2.30 -37.85 8.92
N GLU A 208 2.12 -37.44 7.66
CA GLU A 208 1.88 -38.34 6.53
C GLU A 208 3.08 -39.25 6.25
N GLY A 209 4.30 -38.74 6.38
CA GLY A 209 5.55 -39.54 6.23
C GLY A 209 5.73 -40.60 7.31
N ILE A 210 5.21 -40.37 8.53
CA ILE A 210 5.21 -41.33 9.63
C ILE A 210 4.10 -42.38 9.46
N ALA A 211 3.00 -42.04 8.78
CA ALA A 211 1.89 -42.93 8.50
C ALA A 211 2.10 -43.83 7.27
N ALA A 212 3.24 -43.73 6.57
CA ALA A 212 3.57 -44.60 5.46
C ALA A 212 3.78 -46.05 5.96
N PRO A 213 3.05 -47.05 5.39
CA PRO A 213 3.20 -48.44 5.80
C PRO A 213 4.60 -48.93 5.56
N PRO A 214 5.12 -49.90 6.35
CA PRO A 214 6.48 -50.40 6.22
C PRO A 214 6.69 -50.99 4.82
N PRO A 215 7.88 -50.86 4.22
CA PRO A 215 8.19 -51.42 2.91
C PRO A 215 8.23 -52.97 2.99
N GLY A 216 7.09 -53.60 2.62
CA GLY A 216 6.95 -55.04 2.68
C GLY A 216 5.61 -55.61 2.23
N ALA A 217 4.61 -54.78 1.94
CA ALA A 217 3.31 -55.24 1.45
C ALA A 217 3.11 -54.89 -0.03
N ALA A 218 4.04 -55.25 -0.88
CA ALA A 218 3.90 -55.22 -2.33
C ALA A 218 3.58 -56.64 -2.78
N ASP A 219 2.28 -56.99 -2.76
CA ASP A 219 1.71 -57.97 -3.68
C ASP A 219 0.19 -57.96 -3.55
N ALA A 220 -0.47 -57.18 -4.36
CA ALA A 220 -1.82 -57.47 -4.88
C ALA A 220 -2.15 -56.51 -5.99
N GLY A 221 -1.97 -56.96 -7.18
CA GLY A 221 -2.01 -56.40 -8.47
C GLY A 221 -3.30 -55.68 -8.92
N THR A 222 -3.17 -55.06 -10.06
CA THR A 222 -4.19 -54.87 -11.10
C THR A 222 -5.26 -53.79 -10.93
N GLY A 223 -5.00 -52.71 -10.18
CA GLY A 223 -5.93 -51.57 -10.18
C GLY A 223 -5.48 -50.31 -10.93
N ALA A 224 -4.18 -50.10 -11.06
CA ALA A 224 -3.59 -48.84 -11.54
C ALA A 224 -3.68 -48.65 -13.07
N ALA A 225 -3.73 -49.75 -13.85
CA ALA A 225 -3.78 -49.68 -15.30
C ALA A 225 -5.14 -49.23 -15.87
N LYS A 226 -6.24 -49.47 -15.15
CA LYS A 226 -7.56 -49.03 -15.58
C LYS A 226 -7.84 -47.55 -15.32
N GLY A 227 -7.24 -46.94 -14.32
CA GLY A 227 -7.41 -45.51 -14.02
C GLY A 227 -6.69 -44.58 -15.03
N ALA A 228 -5.49 -44.97 -15.47
CA ALA A 228 -4.73 -44.22 -16.47
C ALA A 228 -5.40 -44.21 -17.86
N ALA A 229 -5.97 -45.35 -18.28
CA ALA A 229 -6.67 -45.44 -19.55
C ALA A 229 -8.00 -44.62 -19.57
N ALA A 230 -8.70 -44.52 -18.44
CA ALA A 230 -9.92 -43.71 -18.34
C ALA A 230 -9.62 -42.21 -18.38
N MET A 231 -8.51 -41.78 -17.79
CA MET A 231 -8.10 -40.35 -17.83
C MET A 231 -7.61 -39.93 -19.21
N GLN A 232 -6.97 -40.82 -19.96
CA GLN A 232 -6.52 -40.56 -21.34
C GLN A 232 -7.70 -40.45 -22.32
N ALA A 233 -8.70 -41.31 -22.18
CA ALA A 233 -9.92 -41.25 -22.97
C ALA A 233 -10.75 -39.98 -22.71
N ALA A 234 -10.77 -39.46 -21.50
CA ALA A 234 -11.42 -38.19 -21.16
C ALA A 234 -10.70 -36.99 -21.77
N HIS A 235 -9.37 -37.03 -21.89
CA HIS A 235 -8.57 -35.95 -22.50
C HIS A 235 -8.76 -35.87 -24.00
N GLU A 236 -8.89 -37.03 -24.69
CA GLU A 236 -9.15 -37.08 -26.13
C GLU A 236 -10.57 -36.65 -26.49
N ALA A 237 -11.55 -36.92 -25.64
CA ALA A 237 -12.93 -36.46 -25.87
C ALA A 237 -13.06 -34.92 -25.75
N VAL A 238 -12.30 -34.27 -24.89
CA VAL A 238 -12.28 -32.80 -24.76
C VAL A 238 -11.56 -32.15 -25.94
N ALA A 239 -10.50 -32.76 -26.44
CA ALA A 239 -9.75 -32.23 -27.60
C ALA A 239 -10.56 -32.31 -28.91
N SER A 240 -11.43 -33.33 -29.04
CA SER A 240 -12.32 -33.51 -30.24
C SER A 240 -13.48 -32.51 -30.28
N CYS A 241 -13.91 -31.97 -29.12
CA CYS A 241 -15.00 -31.00 -29.07
C CYS A 241 -14.57 -29.54 -29.31
N ALA A 242 -13.25 -29.27 -29.36
CA ALA A 242 -12.71 -27.94 -29.63
C ALA A 242 -12.40 -27.67 -31.11
N ALA A 243 -12.69 -28.62 -32.01
CA ALA A 243 -12.42 -28.55 -33.44
C ALA A 243 -13.69 -28.49 -34.32
N CYS A 244 -14.85 -28.10 -33.75
CA CYS A 244 -16.06 -27.82 -34.52
C CYS A 244 -16.50 -26.36 -34.41
#